data_d27d470790613b37b5aded1aa1c4d7fd
#
_entry.id   d27d470790613b37b5aded1aa1c4d7fd
#
_cell.length_a   1.000
_cell.length_b   1.000
_cell.length_c   1.000
_cell.angle_alpha   90.00
_cell.angle_beta   90.00
_cell.angle_gamma   90.00
#
_symmetry.space_group_name_H-M   'P 1'
#
loop_
_entity.id
_entity.type
_entity.pdbx_description
1 polymer ?
#
loop_
_entity_poly.entity_id
_entity_poly.type
_entity_poly.pdbx_seq_one_letter_code
_entity_poly.pdbx_strand_id
1 'polypeptide(L)'
;HVTFVEQDRRAAALIRENLASCGAAPDYTIELGDVVSVLRRSAGAAFDLILLDPPYDLANTEAALDAGARALAPGGLLVLERATRREPVVPPPLVRMRDVKSGDSTLTLLTLP
;
A
#
# COMPACT_ATOMS: atom_id res chain seq x y z
N HIS A 1 12.73 -6.18 5.79
CA HIS A 1 12.39 -4.86 6.35
C HIS A 1 10.97 -4.48 5.94
N VAL A 2 10.21 -3.92 6.88
CA VAL A 2 8.83 -3.48 6.63
C VAL A 2 8.71 -1.99 6.96
N THR A 3 8.10 -1.24 6.05
CA THR A 3 7.77 0.17 6.28
C THR A 3 6.26 0.30 6.43
N PHE A 4 5.83 0.79 7.59
CA PHE A 4 4.43 1.15 7.85
C PHE A 4 4.24 2.63 7.59
N VAL A 5 3.19 2.98 6.86
CA VAL A 5 2.86 4.38 6.57
C VAL A 5 1.51 4.69 7.17
N GLU A 6 1.45 5.68 8.05
CA GLU A 6 0.23 6.11 8.72
C GLU A 6 0.26 7.62 8.93
N GLN A 7 -0.84 8.30 8.62
CA GLN A 7 -0.91 9.75 8.80
C GLN A 7 -1.48 10.17 10.16
N ASP A 8 -2.23 9.29 10.83
CA ASP A 8 -2.78 9.57 12.15
C ASP A 8 -1.76 9.20 13.23
N ARG A 9 -1.40 10.17 14.06
CA ARG A 9 -0.43 9.98 15.16
C ARG A 9 -0.85 8.91 16.15
N ARG A 10 -2.16 8.82 16.46
CA ARG A 10 -2.69 7.82 17.40
C ARG A 10 -2.58 6.43 16.80
N ALA A 11 -2.94 6.29 15.53
CA ALA A 11 -2.83 5.01 14.84
C ALA A 11 -1.37 4.57 14.72
N ALA A 12 -0.46 5.49 14.41
CA ALA A 12 0.98 5.19 14.37
C ALA A 12 1.51 4.73 15.73
N ALA A 13 1.06 5.35 16.82
CA ALA A 13 1.43 4.92 18.17
C ALA A 13 0.91 3.52 18.48
N LEU A 14 -0.32 3.19 18.05
CA LEU A 14 -0.89 1.85 18.22
C LEU A 14 -0.12 0.80 17.43
N ILE A 15 0.32 1.10 16.22
CA ILE A 15 1.19 0.21 15.44
C ILE A 15 2.45 -0.12 16.23
N ARG A 16 3.10 0.91 16.79
CA ARG A 16 4.32 0.73 17.60
C ARG A 16 4.06 -0.15 18.82
N GLU A 17 2.98 0.11 19.56
CA GLU A 17 2.60 -0.69 20.72
C GLU A 17 2.32 -2.13 20.35
N ASN A 18 1.59 -2.35 19.26
CA ASN A 18 1.25 -3.69 18.79
C ASN A 18 2.49 -4.48 18.38
N LEU A 19 3.41 -3.86 17.67
CA LEU A 19 4.67 -4.49 17.29
C LEU A 19 5.49 -4.89 18.52
N ALA A 20 5.56 -4.01 19.52
CA ALA A 20 6.24 -4.31 20.78
C ALA A 20 5.56 -5.47 21.52
N SER A 21 4.22 -5.48 21.61
CA SER A 21 3.45 -6.54 22.27
C SER A 21 3.61 -7.89 21.58
N CYS A 22 3.76 -7.91 20.27
CA CYS A 22 3.99 -9.13 19.49
C CYS A 22 5.45 -9.61 19.56
N GLY A 23 6.33 -8.86 20.19
CA GLY A 23 7.76 -9.18 20.20
C GLY A 23 8.41 -9.08 18.82
N ALA A 24 7.88 -8.19 17.96
CA ALA A 24 8.43 -8.01 16.63
C ALA A 24 9.88 -7.53 16.69
N ALA A 25 10.74 -8.14 15.85
CA ALA A 25 12.12 -7.68 15.72
C ALA A 25 12.14 -6.24 15.20
N PRO A 26 13.14 -5.41 15.58
CA PRO A 26 13.18 -3.99 15.22
C PRO A 26 13.56 -3.74 13.76
N ASP A 27 13.20 -4.64 12.85
CA ASP A 27 13.47 -4.52 11.41
C ASP A 27 12.25 -3.92 10.70
N TYR A 28 11.83 -2.74 11.17
CA TYR A 28 10.74 -1.99 10.58
C TYR A 28 10.94 -0.48 10.74
N THR A 29 10.26 0.28 9.90
CA THR A 29 10.17 1.73 9.98
C THR A 29 8.70 2.13 10.05
N ILE A 30 8.37 3.12 10.88
CA ILE A 30 7.03 3.73 10.89
C ILE A 30 7.17 5.15 10.39
N GLU A 31 6.59 5.41 9.21
CA GLU A 31 6.57 6.74 8.58
C GLU A 31 5.24 7.41 8.92
N LEU A 32 5.31 8.53 9.63
CA LEU A 32 4.13 9.36 9.89
C LEU A 32 3.96 10.32 8.73
N GLY A 33 2.92 10.13 7.94
CA GLY A 33 2.67 11.00 6.80
C GLY A 33 1.64 10.45 5.83
N ASP A 34 1.35 11.23 4.80
CA ASP A 34 0.49 10.86 3.71
C ASP A 34 1.17 9.82 2.82
N VAL A 35 0.43 8.76 2.46
CA VAL A 35 0.98 7.63 1.70
C VAL A 35 1.53 8.06 0.33
N VAL A 36 0.85 8.95 -0.36
CA VAL A 36 1.30 9.42 -1.69
C VAL A 36 2.65 10.13 -1.57
N SER A 37 2.78 11.00 -0.58
CA SER A 37 4.02 11.72 -0.32
C SER A 37 5.17 10.79 0.06
N VAL A 38 4.90 9.81 0.92
CA VAL A 38 5.90 8.83 1.34
C VAL A 38 6.35 7.98 0.16
N LEU A 39 5.41 7.47 -0.64
CA LEU A 39 5.74 6.67 -1.82
C LEU A 39 6.53 7.47 -2.86
N ARG A 40 6.19 8.74 -3.06
CA ARG A 40 6.94 9.60 -3.99
C ARG A 40 8.38 9.81 -3.56
N ARG A 41 8.62 9.99 -2.25
CA ARG A 41 9.99 10.07 -1.72
C ARG A 41 10.74 8.75 -1.85
N SER A 42 10.01 7.64 -1.96
CA SER A 42 10.56 6.29 -2.08
C SER A 42 10.70 5.85 -3.54
N ALA A 43 10.43 6.72 -4.50
CA ALA A 43 10.52 6.38 -5.92
C ALA A 43 11.89 5.82 -6.25
N GLY A 44 11.93 4.65 -6.92
CA GLY A 44 13.16 3.92 -7.20
C GLY A 44 13.70 3.11 -6.03
N ALA A 45 13.03 3.13 -4.88
CA ALA A 45 13.50 2.44 -3.67
C ALA A 45 13.26 0.92 -3.69
N ALA A 46 12.52 0.41 -4.65
CA ALA A 46 12.40 -1.03 -4.88
C ALA A 46 11.77 -1.81 -3.73
N PHE A 47 10.51 -1.52 -3.44
CA PHE A 47 9.71 -2.40 -2.58
C PHE A 47 9.29 -3.66 -3.35
N ASP A 48 9.49 -4.81 -2.74
CA ASP A 48 9.07 -6.09 -3.34
C ASP A 48 7.56 -6.32 -3.19
N LEU A 49 6.98 -5.79 -2.12
CA LEU A 49 5.57 -5.91 -1.83
C LEU A 49 5.03 -4.59 -1.28
N ILE A 50 3.95 -4.10 -1.86
CA ILE A 50 3.24 -2.92 -1.37
C ILE A 50 1.80 -3.33 -1.09
N LEU A 51 1.35 -3.14 0.15
CA LEU A 51 -0.03 -3.37 0.56
C LEU A 51 -0.71 -2.01 0.76
N LEU A 52 -1.76 -1.76 -0.01
CA LEU A 52 -2.55 -0.53 0.07
C LEU A 52 -3.97 -0.85 0.53
N ASP A 53 -4.35 -0.25 1.66
CA ASP A 53 -5.72 -0.29 2.17
C ASP A 53 -6.17 1.16 2.42
N PRO A 54 -6.35 1.95 1.35
CA PRO A 54 -6.71 3.36 1.50
C PRO A 54 -8.15 3.56 1.92
N PRO A 55 -8.49 4.70 2.54
CA PRO A 55 -9.89 5.08 2.70
C PRO A 55 -10.55 5.14 1.31
N TYR A 56 -11.84 4.86 1.25
CA TYR A 56 -12.59 4.69 0.00
C TYR A 56 -12.81 6.00 -0.78
N ASP A 57 -11.73 6.66 -1.17
CA ASP A 57 -11.72 7.84 -2.03
C ASP A 57 -10.98 7.46 -3.33
N LEU A 58 -11.71 7.47 -4.45
CA LEU A 58 -11.17 7.01 -5.75
C LEU A 58 -10.02 7.87 -6.24
N ALA A 59 -10.06 9.18 -6.06
CA ALA A 59 -9.00 10.08 -6.51
C ALA A 59 -7.69 9.82 -5.78
N ASN A 60 -7.75 9.65 -4.47
CA ASN A 60 -6.58 9.35 -3.66
C ASN A 60 -6.05 7.93 -3.93
N THR A 61 -6.93 6.99 -4.22
CA THR A 61 -6.55 5.62 -4.59
C THR A 61 -5.73 5.62 -5.88
N GLU A 62 -6.17 6.32 -6.91
CA GLU A 62 -5.43 6.40 -8.17
C GLU A 62 -4.04 7.03 -7.97
N ALA A 63 -3.96 8.12 -7.21
CA ALA A 63 -2.68 8.76 -6.89
C ALA A 63 -1.74 7.83 -6.11
N ALA A 64 -2.28 7.06 -5.16
CA ALA A 64 -1.51 6.08 -4.40
C ALA A 64 -1.01 4.93 -5.29
N LEU A 65 -1.83 4.45 -6.23
CA LEU A 65 -1.42 3.43 -7.19
C LEU A 65 -0.31 3.93 -8.10
N ASP A 66 -0.42 5.16 -8.61
CA ASP A 66 0.63 5.76 -9.45
C ASP A 66 1.95 5.90 -8.70
N ALA A 67 1.89 6.40 -7.47
CA ALA A 67 3.08 6.54 -6.63
C ALA A 67 3.67 5.16 -6.27
N GLY A 68 2.80 4.19 -5.98
CA GLY A 68 3.20 2.81 -5.70
C GLY A 68 3.90 2.15 -6.88
N ALA A 69 3.41 2.37 -8.10
CA ALA A 69 4.04 1.85 -9.30
C ALA A 69 5.49 2.29 -9.45
N ARG A 70 5.78 3.52 -9.07
CA ARG A 70 7.14 4.09 -9.14
C ARG A 70 8.07 3.58 -8.05
N ALA A 71 7.50 3.12 -6.94
CA ALA A 71 8.25 2.60 -5.80
C ALA A 71 8.37 1.06 -5.83
N LEU A 72 7.63 0.39 -6.70
CA LEU A 72 7.61 -1.06 -6.81
C LEU A 72 8.82 -1.57 -7.57
N ALA A 73 9.47 -2.59 -7.02
CA ALA A 73 10.59 -3.26 -7.68
C ALA A 73 10.12 -4.02 -8.92
N PRO A 74 11.00 -4.22 -9.93
CA PRO A 74 10.71 -5.16 -11.00
C PRO A 74 10.39 -6.55 -10.43
N GLY A 75 9.28 -7.14 -10.87
CA GLY A 75 8.81 -8.40 -10.32
C GLY A 75 8.06 -8.29 -9.00
N GLY A 76 7.92 -7.07 -8.46
CA GLY A 76 7.20 -6.83 -7.22
C GLY A 76 5.69 -6.92 -7.38
N LEU A 77 4.99 -7.00 -6.25
CA LEU A 77 3.54 -7.13 -6.18
C LEU A 77 2.95 -5.95 -5.41
N LEU A 78 1.95 -5.30 -6.00
CA LEU A 78 1.14 -4.32 -5.31
C LEU A 78 -0.25 -4.91 -5.10
N VAL A 79 -0.73 -4.91 -3.86
CA VAL A 79 -2.05 -5.41 -3.50
C VAL A 79 -2.91 -4.25 -3.00
N LEU A 80 -4.02 -4.02 -3.67
CA LEU A 80 -4.99 -3.00 -3.29
C LEU A 80 -6.20 -3.67 -2.66
N GLU A 81 -6.51 -3.34 -1.41
CA GLU A 81 -7.78 -3.67 -0.79
C GLU A 81 -8.81 -2.59 -1.11
N ARG A 82 -9.95 -3.00 -1.67
CA ARG A 82 -11.00 -2.08 -2.10
C ARG A 82 -12.39 -2.63 -1.83
N ALA A 83 -13.40 -1.77 -1.85
CA ALA A 83 -14.77 -2.22 -1.91
C ALA A 83 -15.01 -2.89 -3.27
N THR A 84 -15.63 -4.08 -3.25
CA THR A 84 -15.88 -4.87 -4.47
C THR A 84 -16.65 -4.08 -5.53
N ARG A 85 -17.63 -3.28 -5.12
CA ARG A 85 -18.47 -2.47 -6.01
C ARG A 85 -17.78 -1.26 -6.62
N ARG A 86 -16.56 -0.92 -6.17
CA ARG A 86 -15.82 0.24 -6.66
C ARG A 86 -14.64 -0.21 -7.49
N GLU A 87 -14.78 -0.13 -8.82
CA GLU A 87 -13.70 -0.44 -9.72
C GLU A 87 -12.61 0.62 -9.64
N PRO A 88 -11.36 0.23 -9.40
CA PRO A 88 -10.26 1.19 -9.40
C PRO A 88 -9.88 1.57 -10.82
N VAL A 89 -9.38 2.79 -10.98
CA VAL A 89 -8.65 3.17 -12.18
C VAL A 89 -7.19 2.73 -11.97
N VAL A 90 -6.75 1.77 -12.77
CA VAL A 90 -5.38 1.25 -12.68
C VAL A 90 -4.49 2.07 -13.63
N PRO A 91 -3.61 2.94 -13.09
CA PRO A 91 -2.76 3.75 -13.95
C PRO A 91 -1.65 2.93 -14.59
N PRO A 92 -1.28 3.24 -15.86
CA PRO A 92 -0.09 2.63 -16.43
C PRO A 92 1.16 3.02 -15.59
N PRO A 93 2.20 2.18 -15.46
CA PRO A 93 2.36 0.89 -16.15
C PRO A 93 1.80 -0.31 -15.41
N LEU A 94 1.03 -0.13 -14.32
CA LEU A 94 0.49 -1.26 -13.56
C LEU A 94 -0.43 -2.12 -14.43
N VAL A 95 -0.32 -3.43 -14.25
CA VAL A 95 -1.15 -4.43 -14.92
C VAL A 95 -1.87 -5.24 -13.86
N ARG A 96 -3.19 -5.41 -14.04
CA ARG A 96 -3.99 -6.24 -13.15
C ARG A 96 -3.70 -7.71 -13.42
N MET A 97 -3.32 -8.45 -12.38
CA MET A 97 -3.10 -9.90 -12.46
C MET A 97 -4.37 -10.67 -12.16
N ARG A 98 -5.01 -10.37 -11.03
CA ARG A 98 -6.23 -11.04 -10.58
C ARG A 98 -6.89 -10.28 -9.45
N ASP A 99 -8.16 -10.59 -9.21
CA ASP A 99 -8.92 -10.17 -8.05
C ASP A 99 -9.19 -11.36 -7.14
N VAL A 100 -9.16 -11.12 -5.84
CA VAL A 100 -9.58 -12.08 -4.82
C VAL A 100 -10.72 -11.45 -4.04
N LYS A 101 -11.92 -11.97 -4.20
CA LYS A 101 -13.14 -11.43 -3.58
C LYS A 101 -13.45 -12.13 -2.27
N SER A 102 -13.86 -11.36 -1.28
CA SER A 102 -14.39 -11.86 -0.02
C SER A 102 -15.51 -10.91 0.43
N GLY A 103 -16.75 -11.28 0.16
CA GLY A 103 -17.91 -10.44 0.47
C GLY A 103 -17.84 -9.09 -0.25
N ASP A 104 -17.90 -8.01 0.54
CA ASP A 104 -17.87 -6.64 0.01
C ASP A 104 -16.47 -6.10 -0.25
N SER A 105 -15.44 -6.88 0.08
CA SER A 105 -14.04 -6.51 -0.12
C SER A 105 -13.40 -7.32 -1.23
N THR A 106 -12.50 -6.68 -1.97
CA THR A 106 -11.71 -7.34 -3.01
C THR A 106 -10.26 -6.92 -2.86
N LEU A 107 -9.36 -7.89 -2.97
CA LEU A 107 -7.93 -7.63 -3.15
C LEU A 107 -7.64 -7.67 -4.65
N THR A 108 -7.17 -6.56 -5.18
CA THR A 108 -6.72 -6.46 -6.56
C THR A 108 -5.20 -6.55 -6.58
N LEU A 109 -4.68 -7.57 -7.25
CA LEU A 109 -3.25 -7.82 -7.35
C LEU A 109 -2.73 -7.21 -8.66
N LEU A 110 -1.72 -6.36 -8.51
CA LEU A 110 -1.14 -5.57 -9.59
C LEU A 110 0.37 -5.79 -9.67
N THR A 111 0.89 -5.73 -10.87
CA THR A 111 2.34 -5.85 -11.11
C THR A 111 2.79 -4.90 -12.22
N LEU A 112 4.11 -4.77 -12.37
CA LEU A 112 4.69 -4.11 -13.53
C LEU A 112 4.83 -5.11 -14.68
N PRO A 113 4.75 -4.66 -15.92
CA PRO A 113 4.94 -5.53 -17.08
C PRO A 113 6.36 -6.11 -17.17
#